data_47b5e8d1bb9cd3d27ac10d8579b5aeaf
#
_entry.id   47b5e8d1bb9cd3d27ac10d8579b5aeaf
#
_cell.length_a   1.000
_cell.length_b   1.000
_cell.length_c   1.000
_cell.angle_alpha   90.00
_cell.angle_beta   90.00
_cell.angle_gamma   90.00
#
_symmetry.space_group_name_H-M   'P 1'
#
loop_
_entity.id
_entity.type
_entity.pdbx_description
1 polymer ?
#
loop_
_entity_poly.entity_id
_entity_poly.type
_entity_poly.pdbx_seq_one_letter_code
_entity_poly.pdbx_strand_id
1 'polypeptide(L)' 'MTFTFKVYYAVGSIYNYGDVRYKLVRAKNKEQAMNRFKEKFGVEPIYAD' A
#
# COMPACT_ATOMS: atom_id res chain seq x y z
N MET A 1 -8.96 -3.45 -18.01
CA MET A 1 -8.18 -4.56 -17.49
C MET A 1 -7.51 -4.13 -16.18
N THR A 2 -7.55 -4.98 -15.16
CA THR A 2 -6.94 -4.67 -13.88
C THR A 2 -5.78 -5.61 -13.58
N PHE A 3 -4.86 -5.12 -12.78
CA PHE A 3 -3.69 -5.88 -12.34
C PHE A 3 -3.67 -5.93 -10.82
N THR A 4 -2.98 -6.90 -10.28
CA THR A 4 -2.80 -7.01 -8.84
C THR A 4 -1.45 -6.40 -8.48
N PHE A 5 -1.47 -5.42 -7.60
CA PHE A 5 -0.26 -4.74 -7.15
C PHE A 5 0.00 -5.03 -5.68
N LYS A 6 1.26 -5.09 -5.33
CA LYS A 6 1.68 -5.16 -3.93
C LYS A 6 1.86 -3.73 -3.45
N VAL A 7 1.01 -3.30 -2.54
CA VAL A 7 1.10 -1.96 -1.97
C VAL A 7 1.78 -2.06 -0.62
N TYR A 8 2.96 -1.48 -0.52
CA TYR A 8 3.78 -1.56 0.69
C TYR A 8 3.47 -0.40 1.63
N TYR A 9 3.44 -0.71 2.90
CA TYR A 9 3.18 0.27 3.93
C TYR A 9 4.01 -0.06 5.16
N ALA A 10 4.32 0.96 5.95
CA ALA A 10 5.09 0.78 7.17
C ALA A 10 4.15 0.62 8.36
N VAL A 11 4.44 -0.36 9.21
CA VAL A 11 3.72 -0.57 10.46
C VAL A 11 4.69 -0.35 11.59
N GLY A 12 4.27 0.39 12.57
CA GLY A 12 5.11 0.61 13.74
C GLY A 12 4.90 1.98 14.33
N SER A 13 5.48 2.19 15.50
CA SER A 13 5.44 3.48 16.15
C SER A 13 6.66 4.28 15.75
N ILE A 14 6.72 5.52 16.20
CA ILE A 14 7.89 6.36 16.01
C ILE A 14 9.14 5.77 16.65
N TYR A 15 8.97 4.82 17.56
CA TYR A 15 10.09 4.17 18.24
C TYR A 15 10.51 2.88 17.58
N ASN A 16 9.76 2.42 16.62
CA ASN A 16 10.04 1.14 16.00
C ASN A 16 9.82 1.23 14.49
N TYR A 17 10.85 1.57 13.81
CA TYR A 17 10.83 1.65 12.36
C TYR A 17 11.08 0.27 11.82
N GLY A 18 10.23 -0.51 11.69
CA GLY A 18 10.83 -1.72 11.28
C GLY A 18 10.07 -2.60 10.36
N ASP A 19 8.80 -2.56 10.45
CA ASP A 19 8.04 -3.54 9.70
C ASP A 19 7.41 -2.91 8.47
N VAL A 20 7.93 -3.31 7.32
CA VAL A 20 7.31 -2.99 6.05
C VAL A 20 6.48 -4.19 5.65
N ARG A 21 5.21 -3.99 5.43
CA ARG A 21 4.30 -5.04 5.01
C ARG A 21 3.64 -4.64 3.70
N TYR A 22 2.94 -5.57 3.09
CA TYR A 22 2.23 -5.26 1.87
C TYR A 22 0.86 -5.92 1.87
N LYS A 23 -0.03 -5.36 1.03
CA LYS A 23 -1.32 -5.97 0.74
C LYS A 23 -1.53 -5.95 -0.76
N LEU A 24 -2.27 -6.93 -1.23
CA LEU A 24 -2.58 -7.01 -2.65
C LEU A 24 -3.79 -6.15 -2.97
N VAL A 25 -3.63 -5.26 -3.93
CA VAL A 25 -4.69 -4.35 -4.36
C VAL A 25 -4.84 -4.45 -5.87
N ARG A 26 -6.05 -4.64 -6.33
CA ARG A 26 -6.33 -4.69 -7.76
C ARG A 26 -6.64 -3.28 -8.27
N ALA A 27 -5.97 -2.91 -9.33
CA ALA A 27 -6.13 -1.58 -9.91
C ALA A 27 -5.62 -1.58 -11.34
N LYS A 28 -5.88 -0.49 -12.06
CA LYS A 28 -5.42 -0.34 -13.43
C LYS A 28 -3.95 0.04 -13.51
N ASN A 29 -3.46 0.75 -12.51
CA ASN A 29 -2.06 1.16 -12.45
C ASN A 29 -1.64 1.33 -10.99
N LYS A 30 -0.34 1.60 -10.79
CA LYS A 30 0.21 1.71 -9.44
C LYS A 30 -0.40 2.86 -8.65
N GLU A 31 -0.57 4.00 -9.30
CA GLU A 31 -1.16 5.16 -8.65
C GLU A 31 -2.56 4.87 -8.14
N GLN A 32 -3.37 4.24 -8.96
CA GLN A 32 -4.72 3.86 -8.56
C GLN A 32 -4.68 2.86 -7.41
N ALA A 33 -3.74 1.93 -7.44
CA ALA A 33 -3.60 0.94 -6.37
C ALA A 33 -3.29 1.62 -5.04
N MET A 34 -2.39 2.58 -5.04
CA MET A 34 -2.04 3.33 -3.84
C MET A 34 -3.22 4.14 -3.33
N ASN A 35 -3.95 4.78 -4.22
CA ASN A 35 -5.13 5.55 -3.84
C ASN A 35 -6.21 4.67 -3.24
N ARG A 36 -6.47 3.53 -3.85
CA ARG A 36 -7.44 2.57 -3.34
C ARG A 36 -7.04 2.03 -1.97
N PHE A 37 -5.75 1.76 -1.81
CA PHE A 37 -5.23 1.30 -0.52
C PHE A 37 -5.46 2.35 0.56
N LYS A 38 -5.11 3.59 0.25
CA LYS A 38 -5.26 4.68 1.20
C LYS A 38 -6.72 4.90 1.60
N GLU A 39 -7.61 4.85 0.65
CA GLU A 39 -9.04 5.00 0.93
C GLU A 39 -9.58 3.84 1.76
N LYS A 40 -9.16 2.64 1.44
CA LYS A 40 -9.69 1.45 2.08
C LYS A 40 -9.16 1.25 3.50
N PHE A 41 -7.88 1.48 3.69
CA PHE A 41 -7.22 1.20 4.97
C PHE A 41 -6.89 2.45 5.77
N GLY A 42 -6.92 3.62 5.16
CA GLY A 42 -6.60 4.87 5.84
C GLY A 42 -5.14 5.02 6.21
N VAL A 43 -4.27 4.29 5.54
CA VAL A 43 -2.83 4.31 5.80
C VAL A 43 -2.12 4.81 4.55
N GLU A 44 -1.12 5.67 4.74
CA GLU A 44 -0.33 6.19 3.64
C GLU A 44 0.61 5.10 3.12
N PRO A 45 0.51 4.71 1.86
CA PRO A 45 1.40 3.69 1.32
C PRO A 45 2.77 4.26 0.99
N ILE A 46 3.78 3.39 1.02
CA ILE A 46 5.14 3.76 0.66
C ILE A 46 5.31 3.72 -0.85
N TYR A 47 4.98 2.59 -1.44
CA TYR A 47 5.01 2.42 -2.89
C TYR A 47 4.23 1.17 -3.28
N ALA A 48 4.00 1.05 -4.58
CA ALA A 48 3.32 -0.12 -5.14
C ALA A 48 4.23 -0.80 -6.14
N ASP A 49 4.12 -2.13 -6.18
CA ASP A 49 4.94 -2.94 -7.11
C ASP A 49 4.05 -3.88 -7.92
#